data_8fb88397df41726a44a2b3852c9d8fe3
#
_entry.id   8fb88397df41726a44a2b3852c9d8fe3
#
_cell.length_a   1.000
_cell.length_b   1.000
_cell.length_c   1.000
_cell.angle_alpha   90.00
_cell.angle_beta   90.00
_cell.angle_gamma   90.00
#
_symmetry.space_group_name_H-M   'P 1'
#
loop_
_entity.id
_entity.type
_entity.pdbx_description
1 polymer ?
#
loop_
_entity_poly.entity_id
_entity_poly.type
_entity_poly.pdbx_seq_one_letter_code
_entity_poly.pdbx_strand_id
1 'polypeptide(L)'
;MTDMTDAEVNAVDFAVVAYRDDGDWNVAQLPGRALDDVDSIARELRRYPGENGALAMISVDEDFVLVVRAQAALVRVLLSDATAATDWALARSAVDHIGVHVDVDDEQAPAGDLAILADLGFSAADMGALLDDYDLYPEEVLSEVASSIGFGEKFDELVELSD
;
A
#
# COMPACT_ATOMS: atom_id res chain seq x y z
N MET A 1 -6.19 18.38 9.13
CA MET A 1 -6.12 17.05 8.49
C MET A 1 -6.28 17.22 6.99
N THR A 2 -5.41 16.57 6.22
CA THR A 2 -5.45 16.66 4.77
C THR A 2 -6.24 15.47 4.23
N ASP A 3 -7.41 15.75 3.69
CA ASP A 3 -8.26 14.71 3.10
C ASP A 3 -8.05 14.67 1.59
N MET A 4 -8.26 13.50 1.00
CA MET A 4 -8.20 13.38 -0.46
C MET A 4 -9.37 14.11 -1.10
N THR A 5 -9.09 14.83 -2.18
CA THR A 5 -10.12 15.45 -2.99
C THR A 5 -10.85 14.38 -3.81
N ASP A 6 -12.02 14.71 -4.36
CA ASP A 6 -12.75 13.79 -5.23
C ASP A 6 -11.89 13.38 -6.44
N ALA A 7 -11.11 14.32 -7.00
CA ALA A 7 -10.23 14.04 -8.12
C ALA A 7 -9.12 13.04 -7.73
N GLU A 8 -8.58 13.15 -6.53
CA GLU A 8 -7.56 12.23 -6.04
C GLU A 8 -8.13 10.83 -5.81
N VAL A 9 -9.32 10.73 -5.24
CA VAL A 9 -10.00 9.44 -5.04
C VAL A 9 -10.27 8.77 -6.39
N ASN A 10 -10.70 9.53 -7.39
CA ASN A 10 -10.96 9.02 -8.74
C ASN A 10 -9.69 8.57 -9.46
N ALA A 11 -8.51 9.06 -9.04
CA ALA A 11 -7.23 8.69 -9.63
C ALA A 11 -6.66 7.39 -9.02
N VAL A 12 -7.29 6.86 -7.97
CA VAL A 12 -6.89 5.58 -7.39
C VAL A 12 -7.22 4.46 -8.38
N ASP A 13 -6.21 3.75 -8.84
CA ASP A 13 -6.38 2.65 -9.79
C ASP A 13 -7.08 1.48 -9.12
N PHE A 14 -6.64 1.14 -7.91
CA PHE A 14 -7.29 0.14 -7.07
C PHE A 14 -6.80 0.29 -5.63
N ALA A 15 -7.61 -0.21 -4.71
CA ALA A 15 -7.26 -0.28 -3.29
C ALA A 15 -7.80 -1.61 -2.76
N VAL A 16 -6.91 -2.45 -2.28
CA VAL A 16 -7.19 -3.83 -1.91
C VAL A 16 -6.77 -4.06 -0.47
N VAL A 17 -7.60 -4.80 0.29
CA VAL A 17 -7.20 -5.31 1.59
C VAL A 17 -6.96 -6.81 1.47
N ALA A 18 -5.86 -7.28 2.07
CA ALA A 18 -5.55 -8.70 2.15
C ALA A 18 -5.41 -9.09 3.62
N TYR A 19 -5.98 -10.21 4.00
CA TYR A 19 -5.88 -10.71 5.37
C TYR A 19 -5.92 -12.24 5.35
N ARG A 20 -5.30 -12.82 6.37
CA ARG A 20 -5.17 -14.28 6.48
C ARG A 20 -6.04 -14.76 7.63
N ASP A 21 -7.04 -15.57 7.33
CA ASP A 21 -7.97 -16.11 8.31
C ASP A 21 -7.98 -17.64 8.19
N ASP A 22 -7.72 -18.34 9.29
CA ASP A 22 -7.61 -19.79 9.32
C ASP A 22 -6.58 -20.35 8.32
N GLY A 23 -5.50 -19.62 8.11
CA GLY A 23 -4.43 -20.01 7.21
C GLY A 23 -4.68 -19.69 5.74
N ASP A 24 -5.86 -19.20 5.40
CA ASP A 24 -6.22 -18.86 4.01
C ASP A 24 -6.19 -17.35 3.79
N TRP A 25 -5.63 -16.93 2.65
CA TRP A 25 -5.64 -15.53 2.27
C TRP A 25 -6.99 -15.14 1.69
N ASN A 26 -7.47 -13.98 2.09
CA ASN A 26 -8.68 -13.37 1.56
C ASN A 26 -8.35 -11.96 1.09
N VAL A 27 -8.92 -11.54 -0.03
CA VAL A 27 -8.76 -10.19 -0.55
C VAL A 27 -10.11 -9.57 -0.82
N ALA A 28 -10.21 -8.25 -0.60
CA ALA A 28 -11.42 -7.49 -0.84
C ALA A 28 -11.05 -6.08 -1.23
N GLN A 29 -11.99 -5.33 -1.77
CA GLN A 29 -11.77 -3.93 -2.11
C GLN A 29 -11.89 -3.06 -0.87
N LEU A 30 -10.99 -2.08 -0.72
CA LEU A 30 -11.12 -1.07 0.31
C LEU A 30 -12.11 0.01 -0.17
N PRO A 31 -13.03 0.46 0.70
CA PRO A 31 -13.92 1.54 0.31
C PRO A 31 -13.17 2.87 0.18
N GLY A 32 -13.64 3.72 -0.73
CA GLY A 32 -13.01 5.03 -0.96
C GLY A 32 -12.93 5.90 0.29
N ARG A 33 -13.92 5.78 1.19
CA ARG A 33 -13.92 6.54 2.44
C ARG A 33 -12.74 6.22 3.36
N ALA A 34 -12.11 5.07 3.18
CA ALA A 34 -10.95 4.68 3.98
C ALA A 34 -9.65 5.30 3.48
N LEU A 35 -9.66 5.94 2.31
CA LEU A 35 -8.45 6.42 1.65
C LEU A 35 -8.12 7.89 1.94
N ASP A 36 -8.76 8.50 2.93
CA ASP A 36 -8.50 9.91 3.28
C ASP A 36 -7.08 10.12 3.77
N ASP A 37 -6.59 9.21 4.62
CA ASP A 37 -5.24 9.26 5.17
C ASP A 37 -4.84 7.88 5.71
N VAL A 38 -3.59 7.76 6.16
CA VAL A 38 -3.06 6.50 6.70
C VAL A 38 -3.86 6.05 7.93
N ASP A 39 -4.26 6.97 8.79
CA ASP A 39 -5.04 6.62 9.99
C ASP A 39 -6.39 6.02 9.63
N SER A 40 -7.04 6.55 8.61
CA SER A 40 -8.32 6.02 8.12
C SER A 40 -8.15 4.62 7.53
N ILE A 41 -7.08 4.40 6.78
CA ILE A 41 -6.75 3.08 6.23
C ILE A 41 -6.52 2.09 7.38
N ALA A 42 -5.70 2.46 8.36
CA ALA A 42 -5.40 1.58 9.50
C ALA A 42 -6.66 1.23 10.28
N ARG A 43 -7.55 2.21 10.47
CA ARG A 43 -8.83 1.98 11.16
C ARG A 43 -9.69 0.97 10.41
N GLU A 44 -9.74 1.08 9.09
CA GLU A 44 -10.48 0.12 8.27
C GLU A 44 -9.85 -1.27 8.35
N LEU A 45 -8.52 -1.36 8.29
CA LEU A 45 -7.80 -2.64 8.36
C LEU A 45 -8.09 -3.40 9.65
N ARG A 46 -8.29 -2.69 10.75
CA ARG A 46 -8.57 -3.32 12.05
C ARG A 46 -9.94 -4.00 12.12
N ARG A 47 -10.78 -3.78 11.14
CA ARG A 47 -12.09 -4.41 11.04
C ARG A 47 -12.03 -5.82 10.44
N TYR A 48 -10.90 -6.20 9.86
CA TYR A 48 -10.71 -7.49 9.22
C TYR A 48 -10.03 -8.46 10.19
N PRO A 49 -10.44 -9.74 10.18
CA PRO A 49 -9.79 -10.75 11.02
C PRO A 49 -8.41 -11.08 10.47
N GLY A 50 -7.60 -11.74 11.25
CA GLY A 50 -6.32 -12.23 10.77
C GLY A 50 -5.28 -12.32 11.88
N GLU A 51 -4.46 -13.34 11.79
CA GLU A 51 -3.44 -13.64 12.78
C GLU A 51 -2.29 -12.64 12.76
N ASN A 52 -1.97 -12.09 11.58
CA ASN A 52 -0.84 -11.21 11.38
C ASN A 52 -1.25 -9.79 11.00
N GLY A 53 -2.52 -9.44 11.25
CA GLY A 53 -3.07 -8.15 10.86
C GLY A 53 -3.45 -8.10 9.39
N ALA A 54 -4.22 -7.08 9.03
CA ALA A 54 -4.62 -6.87 7.64
C ALA A 54 -3.65 -5.91 6.96
N LEU A 55 -3.60 -6.01 5.65
CA LEU A 55 -2.65 -5.32 4.79
C LEU A 55 -3.41 -4.61 3.68
N ALA A 56 -3.14 -3.33 3.46
CA ALA A 56 -3.69 -2.58 2.34
C ALA A 56 -2.64 -2.41 1.24
N MET A 57 -3.06 -2.59 0.00
CA MET A 57 -2.22 -2.37 -1.18
C MET A 57 -2.97 -1.43 -2.11
N ILE A 58 -2.40 -0.26 -2.35
CA ILE A 58 -3.06 0.82 -3.07
C ILE A 58 -2.16 1.32 -4.20
N SER A 59 -2.73 1.44 -5.40
CA SER A 59 -2.07 2.04 -6.56
C SER A 59 -2.81 3.31 -6.94
N VAL A 60 -2.07 4.41 -7.10
CA VAL A 60 -2.66 5.72 -7.42
C VAL A 60 -2.05 6.25 -8.73
N ASP A 61 -2.92 6.44 -9.73
CA ASP A 61 -2.60 7.08 -11.02
C ASP A 61 -1.35 6.50 -11.70
N GLU A 62 -1.12 5.19 -11.53
CA GLU A 62 0.09 4.51 -11.99
C GLU A 62 1.38 5.23 -11.58
N ASP A 63 1.30 6.10 -10.59
CA ASP A 63 2.40 6.96 -10.14
C ASP A 63 3.11 6.39 -8.92
N PHE A 64 2.37 5.87 -7.95
CA PHE A 64 2.97 5.30 -6.75
C PHE A 64 2.12 4.20 -6.14
N VAL A 65 2.78 3.43 -5.27
CA VAL A 65 2.18 2.34 -4.50
C VAL A 65 2.27 2.68 -3.03
N LEU A 66 1.21 2.41 -2.29
CA LEU A 66 1.20 2.54 -0.84
C LEU A 66 0.81 1.20 -0.23
N VAL A 67 1.62 0.73 0.72
CA VAL A 67 1.32 -0.47 1.50
C VAL A 67 1.18 -0.06 2.95
N VAL A 68 0.07 -0.42 3.57
CA VAL A 68 -0.19 -0.14 5.00
C VAL A 68 -0.53 -1.45 5.68
N ARG A 69 0.07 -1.72 6.82
CA ARG A 69 -0.18 -2.92 7.58
C ARG A 69 -0.51 -2.56 9.02
N ALA A 70 -1.66 -3.03 9.51
CA ALA A 70 -2.08 -2.78 10.88
C ALA A 70 -2.00 -4.08 11.68
N GLN A 71 -1.16 -4.11 12.71
CA GLN A 71 -0.96 -5.26 13.60
C GLN A 71 -1.15 -4.78 15.03
N ALA A 72 -2.28 -5.12 15.65
CA ALA A 72 -2.63 -4.63 16.99
C ALA A 72 -2.55 -3.09 17.02
N ALA A 73 -1.70 -2.52 17.86
CA ALA A 73 -1.53 -1.07 17.95
C ALA A 73 -0.49 -0.51 16.98
N LEU A 74 0.25 -1.39 16.29
CA LEU A 74 1.33 -0.97 15.39
C LEU A 74 0.81 -0.79 13.97
N VAL A 75 1.14 0.35 13.37
CA VAL A 75 0.84 0.64 11.96
C VAL A 75 2.15 0.82 11.22
N ARG A 76 2.38 -0.02 10.22
CA ARG A 76 3.59 0.03 9.40
C ARG A 76 3.20 0.54 8.01
N VAL A 77 4.06 1.35 7.41
CA VAL A 77 3.78 2.02 6.13
C VAL A 77 4.98 1.91 5.20
N LEU A 78 4.72 1.62 3.94
CA LEU A 78 5.73 1.67 2.88
C LEU A 78 5.15 2.42 1.70
N LEU A 79 5.86 3.44 1.25
CA LEU A 79 5.52 4.26 0.08
C LEU A 79 6.58 4.03 -0.99
N SER A 80 6.19 3.70 -2.21
CA SER A 80 7.15 3.37 -3.27
C SER A 80 7.96 4.57 -3.75
N ASP A 81 7.38 5.77 -3.65
CA ASP A 81 8.03 7.01 -4.06
C ASP A 81 7.63 8.15 -3.11
N ALA A 82 8.56 8.55 -2.26
CA ALA A 82 8.32 9.61 -1.30
C ALA A 82 7.99 10.95 -1.97
N THR A 83 8.51 11.19 -3.18
CA THR A 83 8.25 12.44 -3.90
C THR A 83 6.79 12.60 -4.33
N ALA A 84 6.01 11.52 -4.31
CA ALA A 84 4.56 11.59 -4.56
C ALA A 84 3.85 12.49 -3.54
N ALA A 85 4.46 12.70 -2.36
CA ALA A 85 3.92 13.58 -1.31
C ALA A 85 3.81 15.04 -1.77
N THR A 86 4.56 15.44 -2.80
CA THR A 86 4.46 16.80 -3.33
C THR A 86 3.16 17.01 -4.10
N ASP A 87 2.54 15.95 -4.62
CA ASP A 87 1.36 16.02 -5.47
C ASP A 87 0.10 15.39 -4.86
N TRP A 88 0.26 14.43 -3.96
CA TRP A 88 -0.87 13.61 -3.48
C TRP A 88 -1.04 13.70 -1.97
N ALA A 89 -2.27 14.00 -1.52
CA ALA A 89 -2.60 14.10 -0.09
C ALA A 89 -2.35 12.78 0.65
N LEU A 90 -2.71 11.65 0.03
CA LEU A 90 -2.50 10.34 0.63
C LEU A 90 -1.01 10.05 0.84
N ALA A 91 -0.17 10.38 -0.16
CA ALA A 91 1.27 10.22 -0.04
C ALA A 91 1.85 11.13 1.04
N ARG A 92 1.32 12.35 1.19
CA ARG A 92 1.70 13.28 2.27
C ARG A 92 1.40 12.68 3.64
N SER A 93 0.21 12.10 3.79
CA SER A 93 -0.16 11.40 5.02
C SER A 93 0.82 10.28 5.34
N ALA A 94 1.25 9.53 4.32
CA ALA A 94 2.21 8.45 4.49
C ALA A 94 3.57 8.95 4.98
N VAL A 95 4.12 9.99 4.35
CA VAL A 95 5.44 10.52 4.77
C VAL A 95 5.36 11.17 6.15
N ASP A 96 4.23 11.78 6.50
CA ASP A 96 4.01 12.31 7.85
C ASP A 96 4.01 11.18 8.89
N HIS A 97 3.35 10.08 8.59
CA HIS A 97 3.31 8.92 9.48
C HIS A 97 4.70 8.30 9.65
N ILE A 98 5.44 8.19 8.55
CA ILE A 98 6.80 7.64 8.54
C ILE A 98 7.77 8.58 9.29
N GLY A 99 7.53 9.88 9.21
CA GLY A 99 8.37 10.88 9.86
C GLY A 99 9.52 11.40 9.01
N VAL A 100 9.39 11.35 7.69
CA VAL A 100 10.41 11.86 6.76
C VAL A 100 9.97 13.17 6.14
N HIS A 101 10.94 13.96 5.71
CA HIS A 101 10.70 15.21 5.00
C HIS A 101 11.02 15.02 3.52
N VAL A 102 10.19 15.58 2.64
CA VAL A 102 10.35 15.45 1.20
C VAL A 102 10.26 16.82 0.55
N ASP A 103 11.26 17.18 -0.28
CA ASP A 103 11.28 18.40 -1.05
C ASP A 103 11.01 18.11 -2.53
N VAL A 104 10.54 19.10 -3.26
CA VAL A 104 10.21 18.98 -4.69
C VAL A 104 11.42 18.60 -5.55
N ASP A 105 12.63 18.90 -5.08
CA ASP A 105 13.87 18.59 -5.80
C ASP A 105 14.45 17.23 -5.44
N ASP A 106 13.82 16.49 -4.52
CA ASP A 106 14.30 15.17 -4.13
C ASP A 106 14.15 14.15 -5.26
N GLU A 107 15.08 13.22 -5.30
CA GLU A 107 15.02 12.13 -6.27
C GLU A 107 13.99 11.10 -5.84
N GLN A 108 13.42 10.41 -6.81
CA GLN A 108 12.47 9.33 -6.58
C GLN A 108 13.11 8.23 -5.72
N ALA A 109 12.49 7.91 -4.59
CA ALA A 109 12.99 6.88 -3.68
C ALA A 109 11.87 6.40 -2.76
N PRO A 110 11.90 5.13 -2.37
CA PRO A 110 10.91 4.62 -1.42
C PRO A 110 11.13 5.20 -0.02
N ALA A 111 10.07 5.25 0.76
CA ALA A 111 10.11 5.67 2.16
C ALA A 111 9.30 4.68 3.00
N GLY A 112 9.73 4.47 4.24
CA GLY A 112 9.04 3.62 5.18
C GLY A 112 9.75 2.29 5.40
N ASP A 113 8.97 1.29 5.76
CA ASP A 113 9.47 0.00 6.20
C ASP A 113 9.56 -1.02 5.06
N LEU A 114 10.73 -1.19 4.49
CA LEU A 114 10.94 -2.19 3.44
C LEU A 114 10.71 -3.63 3.94
N ALA A 115 10.84 -3.84 5.25
CA ALA A 115 10.61 -5.15 5.87
C ALA A 115 9.15 -5.40 6.26
N ILE A 116 8.23 -4.55 5.79
CA ILE A 116 6.82 -4.58 6.18
C ILE A 116 6.18 -5.96 5.98
N LEU A 117 6.65 -6.74 5.02
CA LEU A 117 6.13 -8.06 4.68
C LEU A 117 7.16 -9.19 4.89
N ALA A 118 8.27 -8.90 5.55
CA ALA A 118 9.35 -9.88 5.73
C ALA A 118 8.88 -11.15 6.45
N ASP A 119 8.03 -11.00 7.45
CA ASP A 119 7.49 -12.14 8.20
C ASP A 119 6.50 -12.98 7.38
N LEU A 120 6.03 -12.44 6.27
CA LEU A 120 5.12 -13.15 5.35
C LEU A 120 5.87 -13.79 4.17
N GLY A 121 7.19 -13.63 4.12
CA GLY A 121 8.01 -14.27 3.10
C GLY A 121 8.58 -13.35 2.03
N PHE A 122 8.37 -12.04 2.15
CA PHE A 122 8.92 -11.08 1.19
C PHE A 122 9.91 -10.15 1.90
N SER A 123 11.19 -10.46 1.77
CA SER A 123 12.26 -9.79 2.53
C SER A 123 12.42 -8.32 2.17
N ALA A 124 13.06 -7.56 3.07
CA ALA A 124 13.39 -6.15 2.81
C ALA A 124 14.28 -6.01 1.57
N ALA A 125 15.21 -6.93 1.36
CA ALA A 125 16.09 -6.90 0.20
C ALA A 125 15.30 -7.10 -1.10
N ASP A 126 14.35 -8.04 -1.10
CA ASP A 126 13.49 -8.29 -2.25
C ASP A 126 12.58 -7.08 -2.53
N MET A 127 12.04 -6.48 -1.49
CA MET A 127 11.20 -5.29 -1.63
C MET A 127 11.99 -4.12 -2.20
N GLY A 128 13.20 -3.89 -1.69
CA GLY A 128 14.07 -2.83 -2.20
C GLY A 128 14.42 -3.01 -3.66
N ALA A 129 14.76 -4.24 -4.06
CA ALA A 129 15.09 -4.56 -5.44
C ALA A 129 13.88 -4.34 -6.37
N LEU A 130 12.70 -4.73 -5.92
CA LEU A 130 11.47 -4.56 -6.69
C LEU A 130 11.14 -3.09 -6.90
N LEU A 131 11.27 -2.28 -5.85
CA LEU A 131 10.96 -0.84 -5.93
C LEU A 131 12.02 -0.04 -6.69
N ASP A 132 13.22 -0.58 -6.84
CA ASP A 132 14.26 0.05 -7.66
C ASP A 132 14.04 -0.16 -9.16
N ASP A 133 13.15 -1.06 -9.54
CA ASP A 133 12.85 -1.32 -10.94
C ASP A 133 11.75 -0.36 -11.42
N TYR A 134 12.16 0.78 -11.93
CA TYR A 134 11.24 1.85 -12.36
C TYR A 134 10.53 1.53 -13.68
N ASP A 135 10.89 0.43 -14.34
CA ASP A 135 10.19 -0.02 -15.55
C ASP A 135 8.88 -0.74 -15.22
N LEU A 136 8.69 -1.14 -13.95
CA LEU A 136 7.47 -1.80 -13.52
C LEU A 136 6.37 -0.80 -13.18
N TYR A 137 5.16 -1.10 -13.61
CA TYR A 137 3.98 -0.34 -13.18
C TYR A 137 3.59 -0.73 -11.75
N PRO A 138 2.92 0.15 -11.00
CA PRO A 138 2.46 -0.17 -9.64
C PRO A 138 1.68 -1.48 -9.55
N GLU A 139 0.81 -1.77 -10.52
CA GLU A 139 0.06 -3.02 -10.58
C GLU A 139 0.99 -4.23 -10.62
N GLU A 140 2.04 -4.16 -11.43
CA GLU A 140 3.01 -5.23 -11.56
C GLU A 140 3.79 -5.45 -10.26
N VAL A 141 4.16 -4.35 -9.60
CA VAL A 141 4.86 -4.41 -8.31
C VAL A 141 4.00 -5.13 -7.28
N LEU A 142 2.74 -4.73 -7.14
CA LEU A 142 1.85 -5.33 -6.15
C LEU A 142 1.47 -6.77 -6.49
N SER A 143 1.34 -7.09 -7.77
CA SER A 143 1.07 -8.46 -8.21
C SER A 143 2.24 -9.39 -7.85
N GLU A 144 3.47 -8.93 -8.05
CA GLU A 144 4.68 -9.70 -7.67
C GLU A 144 4.72 -9.94 -6.16
N VAL A 145 4.43 -8.91 -5.37
CA VAL A 145 4.38 -9.01 -3.91
C VAL A 145 3.31 -10.02 -3.50
N ALA A 146 2.11 -9.90 -4.05
CA ALA A 146 0.99 -10.78 -3.72
C ALA A 146 1.31 -12.24 -4.05
N SER A 147 1.91 -12.49 -5.22
CA SER A 147 2.32 -13.83 -5.63
C SER A 147 3.35 -14.43 -4.70
N SER A 148 4.33 -13.62 -4.27
CA SER A 148 5.40 -14.07 -3.39
C SER A 148 4.89 -14.45 -2.00
N ILE A 149 3.85 -13.76 -1.53
CA ILE A 149 3.25 -14.01 -0.21
C ILE A 149 2.24 -15.17 -0.27
N GLY A 150 1.54 -15.33 -1.39
CA GLY A 150 0.63 -16.46 -1.60
C GLY A 150 -0.80 -16.12 -1.99
N PHE A 151 -1.10 -14.86 -2.34
CA PHE A 151 -2.48 -14.49 -2.75
C PHE A 151 -2.52 -13.83 -4.13
N GLY A 152 -1.53 -14.11 -4.98
CA GLY A 152 -1.43 -13.49 -6.30
C GLY A 152 -2.64 -13.68 -7.19
N GLU A 153 -3.20 -14.90 -7.25
CA GLU A 153 -4.37 -15.19 -8.08
C GLU A 153 -5.59 -14.39 -7.64
N LYS A 154 -5.85 -14.35 -6.33
CA LYS A 154 -6.97 -13.60 -5.78
C LYS A 154 -6.80 -12.10 -6.00
N PHE A 155 -5.57 -11.61 -5.84
CA PHE A 155 -5.23 -10.20 -6.09
C PHE A 155 -5.50 -9.83 -7.54
N ASP A 156 -4.97 -10.63 -8.48
CA ASP A 156 -5.09 -10.37 -9.91
C ASP A 156 -6.56 -10.36 -10.37
N GLU A 157 -7.36 -11.32 -9.89
CA GLU A 157 -8.79 -11.37 -10.17
C GLU A 157 -9.51 -10.12 -9.69
N LEU A 158 -9.22 -9.69 -8.45
CA LEU A 158 -9.89 -8.53 -7.85
C LEU A 158 -9.53 -7.25 -8.58
N VAL A 159 -8.27 -7.09 -8.94
CA VAL A 159 -7.78 -5.89 -9.65
C VAL A 159 -8.38 -5.83 -11.06
N GLU A 160 -8.49 -6.95 -11.76
CA GLU A 160 -9.15 -7.01 -13.07
C GLU A 160 -10.60 -6.57 -13.01
N LEU A 161 -11.31 -6.94 -11.94
CA LEU A 161 -12.70 -6.55 -11.74
C LEU A 161 -12.85 -5.06 -11.40
N SER A 162 -11.79 -4.43 -10.93
CA SER A 162 -11.79 -3.01 -10.56
C SER A 162 -11.58 -2.08 -11.76
N ASP A 163 -11.06 -2.61 -12.85
CA ASP A 163 -10.80 -1.86 -14.09
C ASP A 163 -12.13 -1.63 -14.89
#